data_a1324102940d5fc75120f44ec4cb7ed7
#
_entry.id   a1324102940d5fc75120f44ec4cb7ed7
#
_cell.length_a   1.000
_cell.length_b   1.000
_cell.length_c   1.000
_cell.angle_alpha   90.00
_cell.angle_beta   90.00
_cell.angle_gamma   90.00
#
_symmetry.space_group_name_H-M   'P 1'
#
loop_
_entity.id
_entity.type
_entity.pdbx_description
1 polymer ?
#
loop_
_entity_poly.entity_id
_entity_poly.type
_entity_poly.pdbx_seq_one_letter_code
_entity_poly.pdbx_strand_id
1 'polypeptide(L)'
;MKNPTSYFYLKECVTFFSRWNRNSCSFVLLLTFLFLFNGVLALHAQNVTISLDVKNKSITEVLSIIEKKNNLFFTYDYNLFNPKRKISVSLKNKKIEEILKVVFKGENIGYKIKGKNAVLYKIDSKVSKGQQ
;
A
#
# COMPACT_ATOMS: atom_id res chain seq x y z
N MET A 1 -58.02 0.94 35.15
CA MET A 1 -56.92 0.40 35.97
C MET A 1 -55.62 0.72 35.24
N LYS A 2 -54.85 1.70 35.71
CA LYS A 2 -53.58 2.14 35.12
C LYS A 2 -52.44 1.34 35.78
N ASN A 3 -51.67 0.61 35.00
CA ASN A 3 -50.57 -0.24 35.50
C ASN A 3 -49.42 0.66 36.02
N PRO A 4 -49.06 0.57 37.30
CA PRO A 4 -48.00 1.40 37.90
C PRO A 4 -46.56 0.99 37.56
N THR A 5 -46.40 -0.11 36.81
CA THR A 5 -45.06 -0.69 36.53
C THR A 5 -44.26 0.02 35.45
N SER A 6 -44.88 0.79 34.56
CA SER A 6 -44.15 1.42 33.45
C SER A 6 -43.37 2.70 33.87
N TYR A 7 -43.74 3.36 34.96
CA TYR A 7 -43.08 4.56 35.46
C TYR A 7 -41.83 4.27 36.29
N PHE A 8 -41.72 3.03 36.82
CA PHE A 8 -40.58 2.66 37.66
C PHE A 8 -39.30 2.48 36.85
N TYR A 9 -39.40 1.88 35.66
CA TYR A 9 -38.24 1.66 34.79
C TYR A 9 -37.67 2.89 34.16
N LEU A 10 -38.49 3.90 33.88
CA LEU A 10 -38.03 5.18 33.33
C LEU A 10 -37.26 6.02 34.36
N LYS A 11 -37.58 5.92 35.64
CA LYS A 11 -36.94 6.69 36.72
C LYS A 11 -35.53 6.13 37.00
N GLU A 12 -35.35 4.83 36.92
CA GLU A 12 -34.03 4.22 37.08
C GLU A 12 -33.06 4.55 35.95
N CYS A 13 -33.51 4.59 34.71
CA CYS A 13 -32.66 4.99 33.57
C CYS A 13 -32.20 6.46 33.65
N VAL A 14 -33.09 7.37 34.10
CA VAL A 14 -32.75 8.80 34.17
C VAL A 14 -31.77 9.07 35.32
N THR A 15 -31.88 8.36 36.44
CA THR A 15 -30.97 8.54 37.59
C THR A 15 -29.60 7.92 37.34
N PHE A 16 -29.52 6.87 36.51
CA PHE A 16 -28.23 6.31 36.08
C PHE A 16 -27.44 7.31 35.20
N PHE A 17 -28.14 8.05 34.34
CA PHE A 17 -27.52 9.02 33.44
C PHE A 17 -27.12 10.32 34.18
N SER A 18 -27.82 10.72 35.22
CA SER A 18 -27.54 11.96 36.00
C SER A 18 -26.36 11.79 36.97
N ARG A 19 -25.98 10.56 37.28
CA ARG A 19 -24.87 10.24 38.17
C ARG A 19 -23.52 10.06 37.41
N TRP A 20 -23.53 10.25 36.08
CA TRP A 20 -22.31 10.26 35.29
C TRP A 20 -21.56 11.56 35.52
N ASN A 21 -20.67 11.49 36.51
CA ASN A 21 -19.84 12.59 37.00
C ASN A 21 -19.14 13.26 35.80
N ARG A 22 -19.12 14.58 35.74
CA ARG A 22 -18.48 15.43 34.72
C ARG A 22 -17.04 14.99 34.36
N ASN A 23 -16.33 14.36 35.30
CA ASN A 23 -15.00 13.81 35.12
C ASN A 23 -15.02 12.49 34.33
N SER A 24 -16.08 11.68 34.41
CA SER A 24 -16.21 10.42 33.69
C SER A 24 -16.50 10.65 32.20
N CYS A 25 -17.26 11.68 31.86
CA CYS A 25 -17.53 12.06 30.48
C CYS A 25 -16.24 12.54 29.78
N SER A 26 -15.39 13.28 30.48
CA SER A 26 -14.08 13.71 30.00
C SER A 26 -13.14 12.52 29.77
N PHE A 27 -13.22 11.51 30.64
CA PHE A 27 -12.40 10.30 30.52
C PHE A 27 -12.82 9.42 29.33
N VAL A 28 -14.12 9.28 29.08
CA VAL A 28 -14.65 8.56 27.91
C VAL A 28 -14.31 9.29 26.61
N LEU A 29 -14.43 10.63 26.58
CA LEU A 29 -14.01 11.44 25.44
C LEU A 29 -12.51 11.35 25.18
N LEU A 30 -11.69 11.32 26.23
CA LEU A 30 -10.24 11.14 26.12
C LEU A 30 -9.90 9.74 25.56
N LEU A 31 -10.58 8.70 26.03
CA LEU A 31 -10.41 7.32 25.55
C LEU A 31 -10.83 7.17 24.09
N THR A 32 -11.98 7.74 23.70
CA THR A 32 -12.43 7.71 22.30
C THR A 32 -11.50 8.51 21.40
N PHE A 33 -10.98 9.65 21.85
CA PHE A 33 -9.98 10.42 21.13
C PHE A 33 -8.66 9.64 20.97
N LEU A 34 -8.21 8.95 22.02
CA LEU A 34 -7.03 8.08 21.96
C LEU A 34 -7.22 6.90 20.99
N PHE A 35 -8.44 6.34 20.95
CA PHE A 35 -8.77 5.22 20.02
C PHE A 35 -8.83 5.67 18.56
N LEU A 36 -9.31 6.89 18.29
CA LEU A 36 -9.31 7.47 16.95
C LEU A 36 -7.90 7.84 16.47
N PHE A 37 -6.99 8.18 17.37
CA PHE A 37 -5.60 8.51 17.02
C PHE A 37 -4.77 7.29 16.63
N ASN A 38 -5.12 6.08 17.12
CA ASN A 38 -4.40 4.84 16.78
C ASN A 38 -4.72 4.31 15.35
N GLY A 39 -5.79 4.78 14.72
CA GLY A 39 -6.19 4.36 13.37
C GLY A 39 -5.40 5.01 12.22
N VAL A 40 -4.65 6.08 12.48
CA VAL A 40 -4.00 6.87 11.42
C VAL A 40 -2.57 6.39 11.08
N LEU A 41 -1.98 5.51 11.91
CA LEU A 41 -0.58 5.08 11.74
C LEU A 41 -0.37 3.88 10.80
N ALA A 42 -1.43 3.32 10.22
CA ALA A 42 -1.34 2.08 9.43
C ALA A 42 -1.13 2.28 7.92
N LEU A 43 -0.94 3.52 7.43
CA LEU A 43 -0.64 3.80 6.02
C LEU A 43 0.88 3.95 5.78
N HIS A 44 1.69 3.10 6.42
CA HIS A 44 3.04 2.91 5.94
C HIS A 44 2.98 2.05 4.68
N ALA A 45 2.98 2.69 3.52
CA ALA A 45 3.33 2.04 2.27
C ALA A 45 4.66 1.31 2.52
N GLN A 46 4.62 -0.01 2.54
CA GLN A 46 5.81 -0.84 2.71
C GLN A 46 6.76 -0.51 1.55
N ASN A 47 7.73 0.36 1.80
CA ASN A 47 8.82 0.63 0.88
C ASN A 47 9.72 -0.62 0.85
N VAL A 48 9.29 -1.64 0.13
CA VAL A 48 10.08 -2.85 -0.06
C VAL A 48 11.32 -2.46 -0.86
N THR A 49 12.46 -2.51 -0.19
CA THR A 49 13.76 -2.31 -0.84
C THR A 49 14.35 -3.66 -1.21
N ILE A 50 14.98 -3.71 -2.37
CA ILE A 50 15.51 -4.91 -2.97
C ILE A 50 17.01 -4.72 -3.24
N SER A 51 17.79 -5.75 -2.97
CA SER A 51 19.17 -5.82 -3.44
C SER A 51 19.25 -6.79 -4.63
N LEU A 52 19.70 -6.27 -5.75
CA LEU A 52 19.85 -6.99 -7.01
C LEU A 52 21.31 -6.93 -7.46
N ASP A 53 21.95 -8.08 -7.53
CA ASP A 53 23.29 -8.23 -8.11
C ASP A 53 23.24 -9.32 -9.17
N VAL A 54 23.35 -8.91 -10.44
CA VAL A 54 23.26 -9.79 -11.60
C VAL A 54 24.31 -9.39 -12.63
N LYS A 55 24.97 -10.37 -13.20
CA LYS A 55 25.97 -10.18 -14.26
C LYS A 55 25.57 -10.98 -15.50
N ASN A 56 25.52 -10.30 -16.63
CA ASN A 56 25.28 -10.90 -17.94
C ASN A 56 24.02 -11.80 -18.01
N LYS A 57 22.94 -11.37 -17.33
CA LYS A 57 21.64 -12.07 -17.30
C LYS A 57 20.66 -11.45 -18.28
N SER A 58 19.80 -12.28 -18.88
CA SER A 58 18.71 -11.77 -19.72
C SER A 58 17.70 -10.98 -18.91
N ILE A 59 16.97 -10.05 -19.53
CA ILE A 59 15.93 -9.26 -18.84
C ILE A 59 14.90 -10.19 -18.20
N THR A 60 14.48 -11.25 -18.89
CA THR A 60 13.51 -12.21 -18.36
C THR A 60 14.03 -12.94 -17.13
N GLU A 61 15.30 -13.34 -17.11
CA GLU A 61 15.91 -13.94 -15.92
C GLU A 61 15.97 -12.95 -14.76
N VAL A 62 16.28 -11.69 -15.04
CA VAL A 62 16.32 -10.63 -14.02
C VAL A 62 14.92 -10.40 -13.44
N LEU A 63 13.89 -10.29 -14.26
CA LEU A 63 12.50 -10.17 -13.79
C LEU A 63 12.11 -11.38 -12.94
N SER A 64 12.43 -12.60 -13.35
CA SER A 64 12.14 -13.81 -12.56
C SER A 64 12.87 -13.82 -11.20
N ILE A 65 14.09 -13.30 -11.13
CA ILE A 65 14.82 -13.15 -9.85
C ILE A 65 14.10 -12.15 -8.94
N ILE A 66 13.63 -11.04 -9.50
CA ILE A 66 12.88 -10.02 -8.75
C ILE A 66 11.56 -10.60 -8.24
N GLU A 67 10.81 -11.33 -9.07
CA GLU A 67 9.56 -12.00 -8.71
C GLU A 67 9.75 -12.92 -7.50
N LYS A 68 10.73 -13.82 -7.58
CA LYS A 68 11.02 -14.80 -6.52
C LYS A 68 11.43 -14.15 -5.20
N LYS A 69 12.21 -13.06 -5.26
CA LYS A 69 12.69 -12.39 -4.05
C LYS A 69 11.63 -11.54 -3.35
N ASN A 70 10.64 -11.03 -4.08
CA ASN A 70 9.73 -10.01 -3.58
C ASN A 70 8.27 -10.39 -3.66
N ASN A 71 7.98 -11.62 -4.06
CA ASN A 71 6.61 -12.11 -4.24
C ASN A 71 5.79 -11.16 -5.14
N LEU A 72 6.44 -10.68 -6.21
CA LEU A 72 5.86 -9.86 -7.27
C LEU A 72 5.56 -10.74 -8.48
N PHE A 73 4.61 -10.34 -9.30
CA PHE A 73 4.25 -10.98 -10.56
C PHE A 73 4.29 -9.94 -11.67
N PHE A 74 5.15 -10.14 -12.68
CA PHE A 74 5.21 -9.28 -13.85
C PHE A 74 4.27 -9.77 -14.94
N THR A 75 3.45 -8.86 -15.45
CA THR A 75 2.61 -9.07 -16.62
C THR A 75 3.09 -8.15 -17.73
N TYR A 76 3.45 -8.71 -18.88
CA TYR A 76 3.94 -7.95 -20.03
C TYR A 76 3.68 -8.70 -21.34
N ASP A 77 3.62 -7.96 -22.45
CA ASP A 77 3.63 -8.52 -23.78
C ASP A 77 5.07 -8.97 -24.15
N TYR A 78 5.23 -10.15 -24.72
CA TYR A 78 6.53 -10.66 -25.15
C TYR A 78 7.24 -9.79 -26.19
N ASN A 79 6.48 -8.98 -26.93
CA ASN A 79 7.00 -8.04 -27.94
C ASN A 79 7.37 -6.67 -27.35
N LEU A 80 7.19 -6.47 -26.05
CA LEU A 80 7.40 -5.17 -25.40
C LEU A 80 8.88 -4.77 -25.41
N PHE A 81 9.77 -5.73 -25.23
CA PHE A 81 11.21 -5.54 -25.20
C PHE A 81 11.94 -6.80 -25.72
N ASN A 82 13.24 -6.70 -25.99
CA ASN A 82 14.03 -7.86 -26.34
C ASN A 82 14.31 -8.73 -25.09
N PRO A 83 13.63 -9.90 -24.94
CA PRO A 83 13.73 -10.73 -23.74
C PRO A 83 15.14 -11.31 -23.54
N LYS A 84 15.91 -11.47 -24.64
CA LYS A 84 17.26 -12.02 -24.63
C LYS A 84 18.36 -10.97 -24.38
N ARG A 85 18.01 -9.67 -24.32
CA ARG A 85 18.98 -8.62 -24.02
C ARG A 85 19.61 -8.86 -22.65
N LYS A 86 20.94 -8.95 -22.64
CA LYS A 86 21.70 -9.19 -21.42
C LYS A 86 22.03 -7.89 -20.72
N ILE A 87 21.90 -7.90 -19.42
CA ILE A 87 22.20 -6.76 -18.55
C ILE A 87 23.06 -7.18 -17.36
N SER A 88 23.86 -6.26 -16.88
CA SER A 88 24.60 -6.40 -15.63
C SER A 88 24.21 -5.23 -14.73
N VAL A 89 23.68 -5.54 -13.56
CA VAL A 89 23.16 -4.53 -12.63
C VAL A 89 23.52 -4.94 -11.20
N SER A 90 24.14 -4.04 -10.46
CA SER A 90 24.44 -4.22 -9.04
C SER A 90 23.82 -3.06 -8.28
N LEU A 91 22.74 -3.31 -7.55
CA LEU A 91 21.98 -2.33 -6.77
C LEU A 91 21.73 -2.89 -5.37
N LYS A 92 21.99 -2.07 -4.34
CA LYS A 92 21.74 -2.45 -2.93
C LYS A 92 20.65 -1.58 -2.35
N ASN A 93 19.68 -2.20 -1.68
CA ASN A 93 18.61 -1.52 -0.93
C ASN A 93 17.87 -0.45 -1.77
N LYS A 94 17.52 -0.77 -3.01
CA LYS A 94 16.79 0.12 -3.91
C LYS A 94 15.32 -0.25 -4.00
N LYS A 95 14.45 0.75 -4.19
CA LYS A 95 13.03 0.52 -4.46
C LYS A 95 12.87 -0.19 -5.80
N ILE A 96 11.81 -0.99 -5.92
CA ILE A 96 11.51 -1.73 -7.14
C ILE A 96 11.41 -0.80 -8.36
N GLU A 97 10.87 0.41 -8.18
CA GLU A 97 10.73 1.40 -9.23
C GLU A 97 12.10 1.86 -9.76
N GLU A 98 13.07 2.05 -8.86
CA GLU A 98 14.44 2.44 -9.24
C GLU A 98 15.13 1.30 -10.00
N ILE A 99 14.92 0.06 -9.58
CA ILE A 99 15.46 -1.12 -10.24
C ILE A 99 14.90 -1.25 -11.65
N LEU A 100 13.58 -1.13 -11.82
CA LEU A 100 12.94 -1.21 -13.13
C LEU A 100 13.40 -0.08 -14.06
N LYS A 101 13.60 1.14 -13.55
CA LYS A 101 14.20 2.24 -14.34
C LYS A 101 15.60 1.90 -14.87
N VAL A 102 16.41 1.21 -14.07
CA VAL A 102 17.75 0.80 -14.50
C VAL A 102 17.68 -0.38 -15.48
N VAL A 103 16.85 -1.38 -15.23
CA VAL A 103 16.66 -2.56 -16.09
C VAL A 103 16.19 -2.17 -17.49
N PHE A 104 15.23 -1.23 -17.57
CA PHE A 104 14.65 -0.75 -18.83
C PHE A 104 15.24 0.57 -19.32
N LYS A 105 16.40 0.94 -18.81
CA LYS A 105 17.09 2.15 -19.28
C LYS A 105 17.32 2.11 -20.79
N GLY A 106 16.86 3.16 -21.48
CA GLY A 106 16.96 3.29 -22.94
C GLY A 106 15.81 2.63 -23.72
N GLU A 107 14.83 2.05 -23.04
CA GLU A 107 13.60 1.55 -23.66
C GLU A 107 12.41 2.40 -23.21
N ASN A 108 11.44 2.59 -24.11
CA ASN A 108 10.21 3.35 -23.80
C ASN A 108 9.20 2.43 -23.09
N ILE A 109 9.59 1.94 -21.91
CA ILE A 109 8.77 1.03 -21.10
C ILE A 109 8.34 1.72 -19.83
N GLY A 110 7.04 1.76 -19.61
CA GLY A 110 6.42 2.15 -18.37
C GLY A 110 6.07 0.94 -17.51
N TYR A 111 5.85 1.19 -16.23
CA TYR A 111 5.38 0.17 -15.31
C TYR A 111 4.31 0.74 -14.38
N LYS A 112 3.37 -0.11 -13.99
CA LYS A 112 2.35 0.21 -12.99
C LYS A 112 2.30 -0.93 -11.98
N ILE A 113 2.56 -0.62 -10.72
CA ILE A 113 2.54 -1.60 -9.63
C ILE A 113 1.26 -1.43 -8.84
N LYS A 114 0.52 -2.53 -8.65
CA LYS A 114 -0.69 -2.58 -7.83
C LYS A 114 -0.64 -3.83 -6.95
N GLY A 115 -0.34 -3.63 -5.68
CA GLY A 115 -0.12 -4.74 -4.74
C GLY A 115 1.07 -5.60 -5.16
N LYS A 116 0.83 -6.87 -5.46
CA LYS A 116 1.85 -7.82 -5.92
C LYS A 116 2.00 -7.91 -7.44
N ASN A 117 1.16 -7.20 -8.20
CA ASN A 117 1.18 -7.25 -9.65
C ASN A 117 1.87 -6.01 -10.22
N ALA A 118 2.83 -6.23 -11.11
CA ALA A 118 3.53 -5.20 -11.86
C ALA A 118 3.25 -5.39 -13.35
N VAL A 119 2.56 -4.43 -13.96
CA VAL A 119 2.25 -4.45 -15.39
C VAL A 119 3.26 -3.56 -16.11
N LEU A 120 3.93 -4.11 -17.12
CA LEU A 120 4.83 -3.38 -18.00
C LEU A 120 4.09 -3.02 -19.29
N TYR A 121 4.30 -1.81 -19.78
CA TYR A 121 3.63 -1.32 -20.99
C TYR A 121 4.55 -0.38 -21.77
N LYS A 122 4.26 -0.22 -23.08
CA LYS A 122 4.99 0.72 -23.92
C LYS A 122 4.54 2.15 -23.65
N ILE A 123 5.48 3.05 -23.45
CA ILE A 123 5.19 4.49 -23.34
C ILE A 123 5.15 5.04 -24.77
N ASP A 124 3.97 5.38 -25.26
CA ASP A 124 3.84 6.14 -26.49
C ASP A 124 4.26 7.58 -26.22
N SER A 125 5.27 8.05 -26.95
CA SER A 125 5.86 9.40 -26.81
C SER A 125 4.88 10.57 -27.00
N LYS A 126 3.60 10.28 -27.29
CA LYS A 126 2.53 11.29 -27.46
C LYS A 126 1.77 11.65 -26.17
N VAL A 127 1.98 10.94 -25.05
CA VAL A 127 1.14 11.10 -23.82
C VAL A 127 1.87 11.79 -22.67
N SER A 128 3.14 12.20 -22.82
CA SER A 128 3.90 12.81 -21.70
C SER A 128 3.63 14.32 -21.48
N LYS A 129 2.52 14.88 -21.98
CA LYS A 129 2.07 16.24 -21.66
C LYS A 129 0.69 16.21 -21.02
N GLY A 130 0.63 15.91 -19.76
CA GLY A 130 -0.63 16.08 -19.04
C GLY A 130 -0.81 15.20 -17.80
N GLN A 131 0.09 15.26 -16.86
CA GLN A 131 -0.22 15.01 -15.45
C GLN A 131 0.90 15.63 -14.60
N GLN A 132 0.73 16.92 -14.33
CA GLN A 132 1.27 17.55 -13.13
C GLN A 132 0.17 17.57 -12.07
#